data_a3fc87506fe255217e1baf052b97c5bc
#
_entry.id   a3fc87506fe255217e1baf052b97c5bc
#
_cell.length_a   1.000
_cell.length_b   1.000
_cell.length_c   1.000
_cell.angle_alpha   90.00
_cell.angle_beta   90.00
_cell.angle_gamma   90.00
#
_symmetry.space_group_name_H-M   'P 1'
#
loop_
_entity.id
_entity.type
_entity.pdbx_description
1 polymer ?
#
loop_
_entity_poly.entity_id
_entity_poly.type
_entity_poly.pdbx_seq_one_letter_code
_entity_poly.pdbx_strand_id
1 'polypeptide(L)'
;IIMGPNNYLGRSWNGAPIFITVEGANILSRNLMIFGQGAIRCHPFVLKEMALAGREDKDQALTEFDGLLLKHIGFAVGNAASTLVLNLGLGHFEHAPGNTLSQGYFRALNRQAAAFAMLADLSMMLLGGELKRRERLTARLGDVLSNMYLASAALKRYHDLDSPEHMAPLFTWAMEESLGQSERALDELLSNFPNRVLGCLLRVIVFPLGRRHKGPSDKLGAEVAAVIGRAKGDPTLEELLGGCYRPQSADDAVGALQHACNLLDAARPLQKKLHMGLKSGQVKPAVGEHVIDAALEAGVLQPGEAQTLRDAEAARRKVIDVDDFDKEELALAKGKVR
;
A
#
# COMPACT_ATOMS: atom_id res chain seq x y z
N ILE A 1 18.69 10.85 10.52
CA ILE A 1 17.74 11.05 9.42
C ILE A 1 16.77 12.20 9.72
N ILE A 2 16.15 12.23 10.90
CA ILE A 2 15.36 13.39 11.34
C ILE A 2 16.22 14.39 12.13
N MET A 3 17.16 13.91 12.92
CA MET A 3 17.98 14.70 13.84
C MET A 3 19.47 14.67 13.51
N GLY A 4 19.88 13.99 12.47
CA GLY A 4 21.28 13.89 12.05
C GLY A 4 21.70 15.01 11.10
N PRO A 5 23.01 15.09 10.76
CA PRO A 5 23.57 16.15 9.89
C PRO A 5 22.93 16.18 8.48
N ASN A 6 22.30 15.07 8.08
CA ASN A 6 21.58 14.95 6.82
C ASN A 6 20.06 14.93 7.02
N ASN A 7 19.53 15.83 7.82
CA ASN A 7 18.14 15.92 8.28
C ASN A 7 17.09 16.14 7.13
N TYR A 8 17.09 15.28 6.09
CA TYR A 8 16.18 15.42 4.95
C TYR A 8 14.74 15.01 5.26
N LEU A 9 14.54 14.00 6.13
CA LEU A 9 13.19 13.61 6.54
C LEU A 9 12.53 14.66 7.43
N GLY A 10 13.29 15.36 8.28
CA GLY A 10 12.78 16.46 9.07
C GLY A 10 12.30 17.63 8.24
N ARG A 11 13.03 17.96 7.16
CA ARG A 11 12.61 18.99 6.18
C ARG A 11 11.32 18.58 5.45
N SER A 12 11.24 17.33 5.02
CA SER A 12 10.03 16.79 4.39
C SER A 12 8.85 16.76 5.35
N TRP A 13 9.07 16.41 6.61
CA TRP A 13 8.05 16.44 7.65
C TRP A 13 7.51 17.84 7.88
N ASN A 14 8.37 18.85 7.95
CA ASN A 14 7.96 20.24 8.12
C ASN A 14 7.13 20.76 6.93
N GLY A 15 7.36 20.24 5.73
CA GLY A 15 6.58 20.56 4.52
C GLY A 15 5.27 19.75 4.40
N ALA A 16 5.14 18.63 5.08
CA ALA A 16 3.99 17.72 4.94
C ALA A 16 2.61 18.34 5.19
N PRO A 17 2.41 19.28 6.13
CA PRO A 17 1.11 19.90 6.36
C PRO A 17 0.50 20.58 5.13
N ILE A 18 1.31 21.03 4.17
CA ILE A 18 0.81 21.65 2.94
C ILE A 18 -0.03 20.69 2.10
N PHE A 19 0.26 19.40 2.15
CA PHE A 19 -0.48 18.36 1.40
C PHE A 19 -1.96 18.31 1.79
N ILE A 20 -2.29 18.63 3.05
CA ILE A 20 -3.67 18.69 3.53
C ILE A 20 -4.45 19.78 2.78
N THR A 21 -3.79 20.89 2.43
CA THR A 21 -4.39 22.06 1.79
C THR A 21 -4.39 21.96 0.26
N VAL A 22 -3.30 21.45 -0.32
CA VAL A 22 -3.08 21.45 -1.78
C VAL A 22 -3.77 20.27 -2.44
N GLU A 23 -3.71 19.09 -1.83
CA GLU A 23 -4.28 17.86 -2.38
C GLU A 23 -5.78 17.67 -2.07
N GLY A 24 -6.35 18.57 -1.32
CA GLY A 24 -7.72 18.45 -0.81
C GLY A 24 -7.84 17.44 0.34
N ALA A 25 -8.81 17.68 1.22
CA ALA A 25 -9.06 16.77 2.33
C ALA A 25 -9.52 15.40 1.82
N ASN A 26 -8.95 14.32 2.35
CA ASN A 26 -9.37 12.95 2.04
C ASN A 26 -10.88 12.73 2.19
N ILE A 27 -11.51 13.40 3.16
CA ILE A 27 -12.96 13.39 3.34
C ILE A 27 -13.67 13.87 2.08
N LEU A 28 -13.26 15.01 1.51
CA LEU A 28 -13.89 15.56 0.32
C LEU A 28 -13.65 14.66 -0.90
N SER A 29 -12.41 14.29 -1.17
CA SER A 29 -12.05 13.48 -2.34
C SER A 29 -12.65 12.07 -2.24
N ARG A 30 -12.47 11.39 -1.11
CA ARG A 30 -12.90 10.01 -0.91
C ARG A 30 -14.42 9.88 -0.81
N ASN A 31 -15.09 10.75 -0.06
CA ASN A 31 -16.51 10.59 0.23
C ASN A 31 -17.40 11.26 -0.82
N LEU A 32 -17.09 12.49 -1.22
CA LEU A 32 -17.94 13.27 -2.11
C LEU A 32 -17.56 13.12 -3.58
N MET A 33 -16.27 13.12 -3.93
CA MET A 33 -15.86 13.11 -5.33
C MET A 33 -15.80 11.68 -5.87
N ILE A 34 -15.04 10.78 -5.24
CA ILE A 34 -14.85 9.41 -5.77
C ILE A 34 -16.16 8.66 -5.75
N PHE A 35 -16.82 8.57 -4.60
CA PHE A 35 -18.05 7.81 -4.52
C PHE A 35 -19.31 8.66 -4.74
N GLY A 36 -19.48 9.76 -4.03
CA GLY A 36 -20.73 10.54 -4.08
C GLY A 36 -21.07 11.11 -5.45
N GLN A 37 -20.09 11.57 -6.24
CA GLN A 37 -20.31 12.04 -7.61
C GLN A 37 -19.96 10.98 -8.66
N GLY A 38 -18.87 10.24 -8.45
CA GLY A 38 -18.37 9.22 -9.36
C GLY A 38 -19.39 8.09 -9.56
N ALA A 39 -20.03 7.63 -8.48
CA ALA A 39 -21.02 6.56 -8.54
C ALA A 39 -22.16 6.88 -9.51
N ILE A 40 -22.75 8.08 -9.41
CA ILE A 40 -23.85 8.50 -10.29
C ILE A 40 -23.38 8.60 -11.75
N ARG A 41 -22.19 9.15 -11.99
CA ARG A 41 -21.68 9.41 -13.34
C ARG A 41 -21.19 8.16 -14.05
N CYS A 42 -20.63 7.22 -13.30
CA CYS A 42 -20.06 5.98 -13.84
C CYS A 42 -21.06 4.82 -13.86
N HIS A 43 -22.22 4.97 -13.18
CA HIS A 43 -23.25 3.93 -13.17
C HIS A 43 -23.90 3.78 -14.55
N PRO A 44 -24.08 2.54 -15.06
CA PRO A 44 -24.60 2.32 -16.42
C PRO A 44 -25.99 2.93 -16.68
N PHE A 45 -26.82 3.06 -15.63
CA PHE A 45 -28.22 3.44 -15.72
C PHE A 45 -28.57 4.75 -15.04
N VAL A 46 -28.10 5.00 -13.81
CA VAL A 46 -28.58 6.08 -12.93
C VAL A 46 -28.53 7.47 -13.60
N LEU A 47 -27.44 7.83 -14.27
CA LEU A 47 -27.35 9.15 -14.92
C LEU A 47 -28.39 9.31 -16.05
N LYS A 48 -28.65 8.22 -16.80
CA LYS A 48 -29.65 8.21 -17.88
C LYS A 48 -31.06 8.29 -17.32
N GLU A 49 -31.38 7.56 -16.26
CA GLU A 49 -32.64 7.62 -15.54
C GLU A 49 -32.92 9.02 -15.01
N MET A 50 -31.94 9.66 -14.40
CA MET A 50 -32.06 11.05 -13.94
C MET A 50 -32.30 12.03 -15.09
N ALA A 51 -31.62 11.84 -16.22
CA ALA A 51 -31.82 12.68 -17.41
C ALA A 51 -33.24 12.53 -17.99
N LEU A 52 -33.73 11.30 -18.08
CA LEU A 52 -35.10 11.02 -18.54
C LEU A 52 -36.16 11.61 -17.61
N ALA A 53 -35.96 11.49 -16.28
CA ALA A 53 -36.89 12.07 -15.31
C ALA A 53 -36.96 13.61 -15.37
N GLY A 54 -35.90 14.27 -15.85
CA GLY A 54 -35.83 15.72 -16.05
C GLY A 54 -36.38 16.24 -17.39
N ARG A 55 -36.76 15.37 -18.34
CA ARG A 55 -37.24 15.79 -19.67
C ARG A 55 -38.62 16.45 -19.58
N GLU A 56 -38.87 17.40 -20.49
CA GLU A 56 -40.15 18.09 -20.62
C GLU A 56 -41.23 17.21 -21.27
N ASP A 57 -40.86 16.42 -22.28
CA ASP A 57 -41.70 15.44 -22.93
C ASP A 57 -41.89 14.20 -22.03
N LYS A 58 -42.96 14.22 -21.22
CA LYS A 58 -43.21 13.20 -20.20
C LYS A 58 -43.62 11.84 -20.76
N ASP A 59 -44.39 11.80 -21.82
CA ASP A 59 -44.96 10.54 -22.37
C ASP A 59 -43.86 9.70 -23.05
N GLN A 60 -43.04 10.32 -23.87
CA GLN A 60 -41.92 9.65 -24.50
C GLN A 60 -40.84 9.30 -23.45
N ALA A 61 -40.54 10.22 -22.53
CA ALA A 61 -39.59 10.00 -21.46
C ALA A 61 -39.99 8.83 -20.54
N LEU A 62 -41.30 8.67 -20.25
CA LEU A 62 -41.80 7.56 -19.44
C LEU A 62 -41.57 6.21 -20.15
N THR A 63 -41.89 6.11 -21.43
CA THR A 63 -41.70 4.89 -22.22
C THR A 63 -40.20 4.47 -22.25
N GLU A 64 -39.30 5.44 -22.46
CA GLU A 64 -37.85 5.19 -22.45
C GLU A 64 -37.34 4.83 -21.04
N PHE A 65 -37.92 5.48 -20.01
CA PHE A 65 -37.56 5.22 -18.60
C PHE A 65 -37.95 3.80 -18.19
N ASP A 66 -39.15 3.32 -18.51
CA ASP A 66 -39.61 1.97 -18.21
C ASP A 66 -38.68 0.91 -18.81
N GLY A 67 -38.31 1.09 -20.09
CA GLY A 67 -37.35 0.20 -20.74
C GLY A 67 -35.95 0.21 -20.11
N LEU A 68 -35.51 1.38 -19.63
CA LEU A 68 -34.23 1.53 -18.95
C LEU A 68 -34.25 0.92 -17.53
N LEU A 69 -35.34 1.14 -16.78
CA LEU A 69 -35.57 0.61 -15.46
C LEU A 69 -35.59 -0.92 -15.44
N LEU A 70 -36.24 -1.56 -16.41
CA LEU A 70 -36.25 -3.02 -16.54
C LEU A 70 -34.82 -3.57 -16.75
N LYS A 71 -34.01 -2.89 -17.57
CA LYS A 71 -32.59 -3.27 -17.75
C LYS A 71 -31.80 -3.07 -16.49
N HIS A 72 -32.04 -1.99 -15.72
CA HIS A 72 -31.41 -1.72 -14.45
C HIS A 72 -31.75 -2.80 -13.39
N ILE A 73 -33.02 -3.18 -13.28
CA ILE A 73 -33.46 -4.29 -12.42
C ILE A 73 -32.74 -5.59 -12.81
N GLY A 74 -32.65 -5.90 -14.09
CA GLY A 74 -31.94 -7.07 -14.59
C GLY A 74 -30.43 -7.03 -14.21
N PHE A 75 -29.81 -5.87 -14.30
CA PHE A 75 -28.43 -5.66 -13.88
C PHE A 75 -28.25 -5.86 -12.36
N ALA A 76 -29.14 -5.29 -11.54
CA ALA A 76 -29.09 -5.44 -10.08
C ALA A 76 -29.26 -6.90 -9.64
N VAL A 77 -30.23 -7.61 -10.23
CA VAL A 77 -30.47 -9.06 -9.97
C VAL A 77 -29.26 -9.89 -10.43
N GLY A 78 -28.70 -9.56 -11.61
CA GLY A 78 -27.50 -10.22 -12.13
C GLY A 78 -26.30 -10.04 -11.20
N ASN A 79 -26.06 -8.84 -10.68
CA ASN A 79 -24.99 -8.57 -9.71
C ASN A 79 -25.19 -9.32 -8.39
N ALA A 80 -26.44 -9.40 -7.89
CA ALA A 80 -26.75 -10.15 -6.67
C ALA A 80 -26.49 -11.65 -6.86
N ALA A 81 -26.96 -12.22 -7.98
CA ALA A 81 -26.73 -13.61 -8.33
C ALA A 81 -25.25 -13.92 -8.50
N SER A 82 -24.51 -13.08 -9.24
CA SER A 82 -23.07 -13.21 -9.43
C SER A 82 -22.33 -13.13 -8.10
N THR A 83 -22.70 -12.19 -7.23
CA THR A 83 -22.09 -12.06 -5.90
C THR A 83 -22.23 -13.35 -5.12
N LEU A 84 -23.42 -13.93 -5.05
CA LEU A 84 -23.67 -15.17 -4.31
C LEU A 84 -22.89 -16.34 -4.93
N VAL A 85 -22.99 -16.54 -6.24
CA VAL A 85 -22.34 -17.64 -6.97
C VAL A 85 -20.83 -17.60 -6.80
N LEU A 86 -20.21 -16.43 -7.03
CA LEU A 86 -18.76 -16.27 -6.92
C LEU A 86 -18.29 -16.43 -5.47
N ASN A 87 -19.06 -15.94 -4.50
CA ASN A 87 -18.69 -16.07 -3.08
C ASN A 87 -18.92 -17.47 -2.51
N LEU A 88 -19.80 -18.28 -3.08
CA LEU A 88 -19.88 -19.71 -2.78
C LEU A 88 -18.70 -20.53 -3.32
N GLY A 89 -17.79 -19.90 -4.09
CA GLY A 89 -16.60 -20.53 -4.60
C GLY A 89 -16.75 -21.09 -6.03
N LEU A 90 -17.89 -20.87 -6.68
CA LEU A 90 -18.14 -21.35 -8.03
C LEU A 90 -17.37 -20.56 -9.12
N GLY A 91 -16.71 -19.45 -8.74
CA GLY A 91 -15.78 -18.71 -9.62
C GLY A 91 -14.52 -19.50 -10.04
N HIS A 92 -14.31 -20.70 -9.51
CA HIS A 92 -13.23 -21.57 -9.99
C HIS A 92 -13.36 -21.97 -11.45
N PHE A 93 -14.59 -21.95 -11.99
CA PHE A 93 -14.85 -22.24 -13.38
C PHE A 93 -14.67 -21.04 -14.31
N GLU A 94 -14.45 -19.83 -13.76
CA GLU A 94 -14.13 -18.67 -14.59
C GLU A 94 -12.72 -18.77 -15.15
N HIS A 95 -12.59 -18.48 -16.43
CA HIS A 95 -11.28 -18.32 -17.07
C HIS A 95 -10.60 -17.10 -16.48
N ALA A 96 -9.46 -17.28 -15.84
CA ALA A 96 -8.64 -16.22 -15.30
C ALA A 96 -7.28 -16.22 -15.98
N PRO A 97 -6.78 -15.06 -16.44
CA PRO A 97 -5.48 -14.95 -17.07
C PRO A 97 -4.33 -15.14 -16.06
N GLY A 98 -3.14 -15.42 -16.58
CA GLY A 98 -1.91 -15.47 -15.81
C GLY A 98 -1.57 -16.86 -15.25
N ASN A 99 -0.64 -16.88 -14.31
CA ASN A 99 -0.19 -18.09 -13.63
C ASN A 99 -1.13 -18.48 -12.47
N THR A 100 -0.91 -19.65 -11.87
CA THR A 100 -1.77 -20.18 -10.78
C THR A 100 -1.94 -19.19 -9.64
N LEU A 101 -0.90 -18.44 -9.25
CA LEU A 101 -0.94 -17.45 -8.19
C LEU A 101 -1.85 -16.27 -8.56
N SER A 102 -1.62 -15.67 -9.74
CA SER A 102 -2.38 -14.49 -10.20
C SER A 102 -3.85 -14.82 -10.50
N GLN A 103 -4.14 -16.03 -11.02
CA GLN A 103 -5.51 -16.49 -11.26
C GLN A 103 -6.36 -16.51 -9.98
N GLY A 104 -5.79 -16.93 -8.85
CA GLY A 104 -6.49 -16.90 -7.56
C GLY A 104 -6.91 -15.49 -7.16
N TYR A 105 -6.02 -14.54 -7.32
CA TYR A 105 -6.28 -13.12 -7.03
C TYR A 105 -7.21 -12.46 -8.03
N PHE A 106 -7.13 -12.82 -9.31
CA PHE A 106 -8.08 -12.34 -10.31
C PHE A 106 -9.51 -12.73 -9.94
N ARG A 107 -9.74 -14.00 -9.57
CA ARG A 107 -11.06 -14.47 -9.11
C ARG A 107 -11.51 -13.78 -7.82
N ALA A 108 -10.56 -13.47 -6.91
CA ALA A 108 -10.87 -12.72 -5.69
C ALA A 108 -11.35 -11.30 -6.01
N LEU A 109 -10.70 -10.61 -6.95
CA LEU A 109 -11.12 -9.30 -7.43
C LEU A 109 -12.52 -9.34 -8.07
N ASN A 110 -12.80 -10.32 -8.92
CA ASN A 110 -14.11 -10.48 -9.54
C ASN A 110 -15.23 -10.64 -8.49
N ARG A 111 -14.98 -11.43 -7.44
CA ARG A 111 -15.93 -11.56 -6.32
C ARG A 111 -16.20 -10.23 -5.63
N GLN A 112 -15.15 -9.48 -5.32
CA GLN A 112 -15.29 -8.19 -4.65
C GLN A 112 -15.94 -7.15 -5.56
N ALA A 113 -15.64 -7.18 -6.86
CA ALA A 113 -16.27 -6.29 -7.85
C ALA A 113 -17.78 -6.52 -7.96
N ALA A 114 -18.22 -7.79 -7.99
CA ALA A 114 -19.66 -8.11 -8.02
C ALA A 114 -20.35 -7.64 -6.71
N ALA A 115 -19.74 -7.90 -5.56
CA ALA A 115 -20.25 -7.45 -4.27
C ALA A 115 -20.32 -5.91 -4.18
N PHE A 116 -19.27 -5.23 -4.64
CA PHE A 116 -19.24 -3.77 -4.69
C PHE A 116 -20.33 -3.20 -5.59
N ALA A 117 -20.49 -3.74 -6.80
CA ALA A 117 -21.51 -3.28 -7.75
C ALA A 117 -22.92 -3.43 -7.15
N MET A 118 -23.22 -4.59 -6.56
CA MET A 118 -24.51 -4.84 -5.87
C MET A 118 -24.74 -3.87 -4.71
N LEU A 119 -23.76 -3.67 -3.84
CA LEU A 119 -23.90 -2.83 -2.64
C LEU A 119 -23.94 -1.34 -2.98
N ALA A 120 -23.18 -0.91 -3.98
CA ALA A 120 -23.23 0.46 -4.49
C ALA A 120 -24.60 0.80 -5.05
N ASP A 121 -25.14 -0.08 -5.89
CA ASP A 121 -26.44 0.06 -6.52
C ASP A 121 -27.57 0.10 -5.46
N LEU A 122 -27.61 -0.88 -4.56
CA LEU A 122 -28.55 -0.90 -3.44
C LEU A 122 -28.45 0.34 -2.55
N SER A 123 -27.25 0.83 -2.31
CA SER A 123 -27.06 2.05 -1.50
C SER A 123 -27.61 3.28 -2.20
N MET A 124 -27.42 3.42 -3.53
CA MET A 124 -28.00 4.51 -4.31
C MET A 124 -29.53 4.41 -4.38
N MET A 125 -30.06 3.22 -4.60
CA MET A 125 -31.49 2.98 -4.69
C MET A 125 -32.23 3.27 -3.37
N LEU A 126 -31.67 2.82 -2.23
CA LEU A 126 -32.31 2.95 -0.92
C LEU A 126 -32.16 4.34 -0.30
N LEU A 127 -31.05 5.02 -0.56
CA LEU A 127 -30.72 6.29 0.09
C LEU A 127 -30.89 7.49 -0.85
N GLY A 128 -30.83 7.29 -2.16
CA GLY A 128 -30.93 8.38 -3.12
C GLY A 128 -30.03 9.56 -2.76
N GLY A 129 -30.60 10.77 -2.64
CA GLY A 129 -29.86 11.97 -2.26
C GLY A 129 -29.27 11.96 -0.85
N GLU A 130 -29.82 11.15 0.07
CA GLU A 130 -29.29 10.99 1.43
C GLU A 130 -27.91 10.30 1.43
N LEU A 131 -27.58 9.53 0.41
CA LEU A 131 -26.28 8.86 0.31
C LEU A 131 -25.11 9.85 0.45
N LYS A 132 -25.22 11.06 -0.12
CA LYS A 132 -24.21 12.12 -0.01
C LYS A 132 -24.01 12.63 1.41
N ARG A 133 -25.01 12.51 2.28
CA ARG A 133 -24.95 12.91 3.70
C ARG A 133 -24.46 11.78 4.60
N ARG A 134 -24.43 10.55 4.09
CA ARG A 134 -23.96 9.36 4.80
C ARG A 134 -22.46 9.12 4.58
N GLU A 135 -21.65 10.12 4.96
CA GLU A 135 -20.20 10.16 4.65
C GLU A 135 -19.43 8.91 5.09
N ARG A 136 -19.79 8.29 6.22
CA ARG A 136 -19.14 7.04 6.65
C ARG A 136 -19.47 5.87 5.75
N LEU A 137 -20.65 5.84 5.16
CA LEU A 137 -21.07 4.80 4.25
C LEU A 137 -20.40 4.97 2.88
N THR A 138 -20.42 6.20 2.36
CA THR A 138 -19.70 6.52 1.10
C THR A 138 -18.20 6.34 1.23
N ALA A 139 -17.61 6.65 2.41
CA ALA A 139 -16.21 6.40 2.71
C ALA A 139 -15.85 4.92 2.56
N ARG A 140 -16.64 4.02 3.18
CA ARG A 140 -16.41 2.57 3.07
C ARG A 140 -16.52 2.07 1.65
N LEU A 141 -17.51 2.54 0.89
CA LEU A 141 -17.64 2.21 -0.53
C LEU A 141 -16.45 2.75 -1.34
N GLY A 142 -15.99 3.97 -1.02
CA GLY A 142 -14.78 4.55 -1.60
C GLY A 142 -13.52 3.73 -1.27
N ASP A 143 -13.40 3.21 -0.04
CA ASP A 143 -12.28 2.36 0.38
C ASP A 143 -12.29 1.02 -0.37
N VAL A 144 -13.46 0.41 -0.56
CA VAL A 144 -13.59 -0.81 -1.39
C VAL A 144 -13.09 -0.54 -2.80
N LEU A 145 -13.57 0.52 -3.44
CA LEU A 145 -13.19 0.88 -4.81
C LEU A 145 -11.68 1.15 -4.91
N SER A 146 -11.12 1.92 -3.97
CA SER A 146 -9.69 2.27 -3.97
C SER A 146 -8.81 1.04 -3.78
N ASN A 147 -9.15 0.16 -2.85
CA ASN A 147 -8.37 -1.07 -2.62
C ASN A 147 -8.50 -2.06 -3.79
N MET A 148 -9.66 -2.17 -4.42
CA MET A 148 -9.82 -2.96 -5.64
C MET A 148 -8.99 -2.39 -6.80
N TYR A 149 -8.91 -1.07 -6.93
CA TYR A 149 -8.07 -0.42 -7.94
C TYR A 149 -6.58 -0.69 -7.69
N LEU A 150 -6.12 -0.56 -6.44
CA LEU A 150 -4.73 -0.89 -6.05
C LEU A 150 -4.41 -2.36 -6.32
N ALA A 151 -5.29 -3.28 -5.96
CA ALA A 151 -5.14 -4.70 -6.24
C ALA A 151 -5.09 -4.99 -7.75
N SER A 152 -5.95 -4.33 -8.54
CA SER A 152 -5.94 -4.46 -10.01
C SER A 152 -4.64 -3.93 -10.62
N ALA A 153 -4.12 -2.82 -10.11
CA ALA A 153 -2.85 -2.25 -10.56
C ALA A 153 -1.65 -3.18 -10.23
N ALA A 154 -1.64 -3.76 -9.02
CA ALA A 154 -0.63 -4.73 -8.62
C ALA A 154 -0.68 -6.00 -9.47
N LEU A 155 -1.89 -6.52 -9.73
CA LEU A 155 -2.11 -7.68 -10.59
C LEU A 155 -1.65 -7.42 -12.03
N LYS A 156 -2.02 -6.25 -12.58
CA LYS A 156 -1.58 -5.85 -13.91
C LYS A 156 -0.06 -5.71 -13.99
N ARG A 157 0.56 -5.01 -13.02
CA ARG A 157 2.02 -4.86 -12.97
C ARG A 157 2.74 -6.21 -12.93
N TYR A 158 2.28 -7.12 -12.08
CA TYR A 158 2.86 -8.46 -11.98
C TYR A 158 2.74 -9.23 -13.29
N HIS A 159 1.60 -9.12 -13.97
CA HIS A 159 1.38 -9.74 -15.27
C HIS A 159 2.26 -9.10 -16.37
N ASP A 160 2.36 -7.78 -16.42
CA ASP A 160 3.17 -7.05 -17.40
C ASP A 160 4.68 -7.34 -17.29
N LEU A 161 5.11 -7.81 -16.12
CA LEU A 161 6.47 -8.30 -15.86
C LEU A 161 6.63 -9.82 -16.14
N ASP A 162 5.70 -10.45 -16.84
CA ASP A 162 5.68 -11.90 -17.08
C ASP A 162 5.68 -12.73 -15.78
N SER A 163 5.09 -12.19 -14.71
CA SER A 163 4.89 -12.88 -13.42
C SER A 163 6.17 -13.47 -12.81
N PRO A 164 7.23 -12.67 -12.60
CA PRO A 164 8.53 -13.19 -12.18
C PRO A 164 8.47 -13.73 -10.74
N GLU A 165 9.10 -14.86 -10.50
CA GLU A 165 9.06 -15.56 -9.22
C GLU A 165 9.64 -14.72 -8.08
N HIS A 166 10.71 -13.94 -8.33
CA HIS A 166 11.33 -13.07 -7.33
C HIS A 166 10.40 -11.94 -6.84
N MET A 167 9.40 -11.53 -7.64
CA MET A 167 8.40 -10.53 -7.26
C MET A 167 7.18 -11.13 -6.53
N ALA A 168 7.04 -12.46 -6.51
CA ALA A 168 5.87 -13.12 -5.96
C ALA A 168 5.57 -12.76 -4.49
N PRO A 169 6.55 -12.65 -3.57
CA PRO A 169 6.27 -12.23 -2.19
C PRO A 169 5.70 -10.81 -2.10
N LEU A 170 6.27 -9.84 -2.83
CA LEU A 170 5.79 -8.46 -2.88
C LEU A 170 4.38 -8.37 -3.48
N PHE A 171 4.18 -9.06 -4.60
CA PHE A 171 2.87 -9.15 -5.24
C PHE A 171 1.82 -9.76 -4.31
N THR A 172 2.13 -10.89 -3.67
CA THR A 172 1.23 -11.56 -2.72
C THR A 172 0.88 -10.63 -1.56
N TRP A 173 1.87 -9.93 -1.00
CA TRP A 173 1.66 -8.99 0.09
C TRP A 173 0.71 -7.85 -0.33
N ALA A 174 0.94 -7.25 -1.48
CA ALA A 174 0.10 -6.16 -2.01
C ALA A 174 -1.34 -6.62 -2.26
N MET A 175 -1.52 -7.84 -2.78
CA MET A 175 -2.84 -8.42 -3.01
C MET A 175 -3.57 -8.74 -1.70
N GLU A 176 -2.91 -9.40 -0.74
CA GLU A 176 -3.52 -9.75 0.56
C GLU A 176 -3.87 -8.49 1.36
N GLU A 177 -3.02 -7.47 1.35
CA GLU A 177 -3.31 -6.19 2.02
C GLU A 177 -4.53 -5.51 1.38
N SER A 178 -4.50 -5.30 0.06
CA SER A 178 -5.58 -4.59 -0.63
C SER A 178 -6.92 -5.34 -0.55
N LEU A 179 -6.92 -6.65 -0.80
CA LEU A 179 -8.14 -7.46 -0.71
C LEU A 179 -8.66 -7.57 0.73
N GLY A 180 -7.75 -7.67 1.71
CA GLY A 180 -8.10 -7.68 3.13
C GLY A 180 -8.73 -6.38 3.61
N GLN A 181 -8.19 -5.24 3.19
CA GLN A 181 -8.76 -3.91 3.49
C GLN A 181 -10.12 -3.72 2.80
N SER A 182 -10.26 -4.15 1.54
CA SER A 182 -11.54 -4.11 0.82
C SER A 182 -12.60 -4.98 1.52
N GLU A 183 -12.28 -6.22 1.92
CA GLU A 183 -13.22 -7.08 2.66
C GLU A 183 -13.57 -6.51 4.04
N ARG A 184 -12.63 -5.84 4.70
CA ARG A 184 -12.92 -5.12 5.96
C ARG A 184 -13.91 -3.99 5.74
N ALA A 185 -13.70 -3.18 4.71
CA ALA A 185 -14.61 -2.08 4.38
C ALA A 185 -16.01 -2.57 4.01
N LEU A 186 -16.13 -3.67 3.25
CA LEU A 186 -17.41 -4.34 2.95
C LEU A 186 -18.10 -4.84 4.23
N ASP A 187 -17.37 -5.48 5.13
CA ASP A 187 -17.89 -5.98 6.40
C ASP A 187 -18.39 -4.85 7.31
N GLU A 188 -17.64 -3.78 7.41
CA GLU A 188 -18.05 -2.59 8.14
C GLU A 188 -19.25 -1.88 7.51
N LEU A 189 -19.34 -1.86 6.17
CA LEU A 189 -20.49 -1.33 5.44
C LEU A 189 -21.76 -2.11 5.81
N LEU A 190 -21.70 -3.44 5.74
CA LEU A 190 -22.82 -4.33 6.02
C LEU A 190 -23.26 -4.27 7.49
N SER A 191 -22.31 -4.18 8.40
CA SER A 191 -22.57 -4.05 9.85
C SER A 191 -23.24 -2.72 10.22
N ASN A 192 -23.04 -1.68 9.41
CA ASN A 192 -23.59 -0.34 9.61
C ASN A 192 -24.60 0.05 8.52
N PHE A 193 -25.15 -0.91 7.81
CA PHE A 193 -26.13 -0.65 6.76
C PHE A 193 -27.40 -0.04 7.38
N PRO A 194 -28.03 0.96 6.72
CA PRO A 194 -29.17 1.70 7.30
C PRO A 194 -30.31 0.81 7.77
N ASN A 195 -30.60 -0.24 7.03
CA ASN A 195 -31.55 -1.28 7.44
C ASN A 195 -30.79 -2.50 7.94
N ARG A 196 -30.86 -2.78 9.24
CA ARG A 196 -30.11 -3.87 9.90
C ARG A 196 -30.48 -5.26 9.38
N VAL A 197 -31.76 -5.50 9.09
CA VAL A 197 -32.24 -6.80 8.57
C VAL A 197 -31.64 -7.03 7.19
N LEU A 198 -31.74 -6.02 6.33
CA LEU A 198 -31.15 -6.08 5.00
C LEU A 198 -29.63 -6.22 5.05
N GLY A 199 -28.95 -5.50 5.96
CA GLY A 199 -27.50 -5.66 6.17
C GLY A 199 -27.10 -7.10 6.55
N CYS A 200 -27.87 -7.75 7.39
CA CYS A 200 -27.65 -9.17 7.73
C CYS A 200 -27.88 -10.11 6.53
N LEU A 201 -28.94 -9.89 5.75
CA LEU A 201 -29.19 -10.69 4.55
C LEU A 201 -28.09 -10.50 3.50
N LEU A 202 -27.70 -9.26 3.23
CA LEU A 202 -26.61 -8.95 2.29
C LEU A 202 -25.28 -9.54 2.76
N ARG A 203 -25.05 -9.62 4.08
CA ARG A 203 -23.87 -10.26 4.64
C ARG A 203 -23.78 -11.73 4.28
N VAL A 204 -24.90 -12.45 4.29
CA VAL A 204 -24.95 -13.86 3.88
C VAL A 204 -24.62 -14.01 2.38
N ILE A 205 -25.04 -13.05 1.57
CA ILE A 205 -24.74 -13.06 0.11
C ILE A 205 -23.26 -12.74 -0.15
N VAL A 206 -22.73 -11.72 0.52
CA VAL A 206 -21.34 -11.25 0.30
C VAL A 206 -20.32 -12.16 0.97
N PHE A 207 -20.62 -12.64 2.18
CA PHE A 207 -19.72 -13.47 2.98
C PHE A 207 -20.36 -14.80 3.43
N PRO A 208 -20.86 -15.63 2.51
CA PRO A 208 -21.52 -16.89 2.87
C PRO A 208 -20.59 -17.86 3.63
N LEU A 209 -19.31 -17.80 3.35
CA LEU A 209 -18.24 -18.59 3.97
C LEU A 209 -17.31 -17.73 4.87
N GLY A 210 -17.76 -16.52 5.24
CA GLY A 210 -16.95 -15.56 5.98
C GLY A 210 -15.93 -14.83 5.08
N ARG A 211 -15.15 -13.95 5.73
CA ARG A 211 -14.07 -13.20 5.05
C ARG A 211 -12.90 -14.14 4.73
N ARG A 212 -12.38 -14.06 3.50
CA ARG A 212 -11.29 -14.91 3.01
C ARG A 212 -9.93 -14.23 3.11
N HIS A 213 -9.89 -12.92 2.89
CA HIS A 213 -8.68 -12.12 2.98
C HIS A 213 -8.68 -11.30 4.27
N LYS A 214 -7.68 -11.54 5.11
CA LYS A 214 -7.54 -10.89 6.43
C LYS A 214 -6.34 -9.94 6.49
N GLY A 215 -5.61 -9.83 5.40
CA GLY A 215 -4.35 -9.14 5.28
C GLY A 215 -3.16 -10.13 5.24
N PRO A 216 -1.95 -9.60 4.96
CA PRO A 216 -0.74 -10.42 4.88
C PRO A 216 -0.38 -11.04 6.23
N SER A 217 0.22 -12.24 6.20
CA SER A 217 0.74 -12.89 7.41
C SER A 217 2.08 -12.27 7.84
N ASP A 218 2.43 -12.42 9.13
CA ASP A 218 3.72 -11.98 9.66
C ASP A 218 4.89 -12.64 8.92
N LYS A 219 4.76 -13.90 8.53
CA LYS A 219 5.76 -14.62 7.74
C LYS A 219 5.98 -13.94 6.40
N LEU A 220 4.92 -13.63 5.66
CA LEU A 220 4.99 -12.93 4.39
C LEU A 220 5.56 -11.51 4.56
N GLY A 221 5.17 -10.81 5.63
CA GLY A 221 5.75 -9.51 6.01
C GLY A 221 7.26 -9.58 6.24
N ALA A 222 7.74 -10.62 6.91
CA ALA A 222 9.17 -10.84 7.12
C ALA A 222 9.91 -11.18 5.81
N GLU A 223 9.30 -11.95 4.91
CA GLU A 223 9.87 -12.25 3.58
C GLU A 223 10.01 -10.96 2.75
N VAL A 224 8.99 -10.11 2.74
CA VAL A 224 9.02 -8.81 2.03
C VAL A 224 10.05 -7.86 2.66
N ALA A 225 10.11 -7.78 3.98
CA ALA A 225 11.10 -6.96 4.68
C ALA A 225 12.54 -7.41 4.36
N ALA A 226 12.76 -8.72 4.25
CA ALA A 226 14.05 -9.27 3.85
C ALA A 226 14.44 -8.88 2.42
N VAL A 227 13.50 -8.76 1.50
CA VAL A 227 13.75 -8.26 0.13
C VAL A 227 14.18 -6.79 0.14
N ILE A 228 13.45 -5.95 0.88
CA ILE A 228 13.74 -4.50 0.98
C ILE A 228 15.10 -4.26 1.64
N GLY A 229 15.49 -5.10 2.60
CA GLY A 229 16.76 -5.02 3.30
C GLY A 229 17.96 -5.61 2.55
N ARG A 230 17.81 -6.07 1.31
CA ARG A 230 18.91 -6.62 0.51
C ARG A 230 19.81 -5.54 -0.06
N ALA A 231 21.07 -5.93 -0.29
CA ALA A 231 22.06 -5.05 -0.90
C ALA A 231 21.72 -4.70 -2.35
N LYS A 232 22.37 -3.64 -2.85
CA LYS A 232 22.31 -3.21 -4.25
C LYS A 232 22.52 -4.38 -5.21
N GLY A 233 21.68 -4.48 -6.23
CA GLY A 233 21.75 -5.52 -7.26
C GLY A 233 20.77 -6.68 -7.08
N ASP A 234 19.92 -6.67 -6.03
CA ASP A 234 18.80 -7.59 -5.98
C ASP A 234 17.78 -7.25 -7.06
N PRO A 235 17.40 -8.19 -7.94
CA PRO A 235 16.52 -7.91 -9.07
C PRO A 235 15.15 -7.40 -8.65
N THR A 236 14.63 -7.83 -7.48
CA THR A 236 13.35 -7.36 -6.95
C THR A 236 13.41 -5.91 -6.54
N LEU A 237 14.50 -5.54 -5.86
CA LEU A 237 14.73 -4.16 -5.42
C LEU A 237 14.97 -3.22 -6.60
N GLU A 238 15.73 -3.67 -7.61
CA GLU A 238 15.99 -2.92 -8.83
C GLU A 238 14.68 -2.66 -9.61
N GLU A 239 13.83 -3.66 -9.74
CA GLU A 239 12.52 -3.53 -10.39
C GLU A 239 11.57 -2.61 -9.62
N LEU A 240 11.54 -2.72 -8.29
CA LEU A 240 10.71 -1.89 -7.42
C LEU A 240 11.13 -0.41 -7.49
N LEU A 241 12.43 -0.14 -7.50
CA LEU A 241 13.00 1.20 -7.47
C LEU A 241 13.34 1.78 -8.85
N GLY A 242 13.01 1.10 -9.94
CA GLY A 242 13.39 1.50 -11.30
C GLY A 242 12.94 2.91 -11.71
N GLY A 243 11.84 3.40 -11.15
CA GLY A 243 11.32 4.76 -11.36
C GLY A 243 11.72 5.79 -10.30
N CYS A 244 12.48 5.40 -9.26
CA CYS A 244 12.85 6.29 -8.18
C CYS A 244 14.17 6.99 -8.45
N TYR A 245 14.28 8.26 -7.99
CA TYR A 245 15.55 8.97 -7.99
C TYR A 245 16.58 8.24 -7.13
N ARG A 246 17.75 7.98 -7.69
CA ARG A 246 18.89 7.36 -6.99
C ARG A 246 20.08 8.32 -7.01
N PRO A 247 20.49 8.83 -5.86
CA PRO A 247 21.64 9.72 -5.79
C PRO A 247 22.93 8.98 -6.17
N GLN A 248 23.78 9.65 -6.92
CA GLN A 248 25.07 9.10 -7.39
C GLN A 248 26.22 9.45 -6.43
N SER A 249 26.07 10.49 -5.61
CA SER A 249 27.12 10.99 -4.72
C SER A 249 26.83 10.63 -3.27
N ALA A 250 27.88 10.23 -2.54
CA ALA A 250 27.86 10.06 -1.08
C ALA A 250 27.78 11.40 -0.31
N ASP A 251 27.82 12.54 -1.00
CA ASP A 251 27.60 13.86 -0.40
C ASP A 251 26.13 14.24 -0.35
N ASP A 252 25.28 13.55 -1.13
CA ASP A 252 23.83 13.63 -0.99
C ASP A 252 23.38 12.82 0.23
N ALA A 253 22.39 13.32 0.99
CA ALA A 253 21.93 12.70 2.22
C ALA A 253 21.42 11.26 2.00
N VAL A 254 20.68 10.99 0.93
CA VAL A 254 20.20 9.66 0.57
C VAL A 254 21.33 8.80 0.03
N GLY A 255 22.26 9.41 -0.71
CA GLY A 255 23.47 8.76 -1.22
C GLY A 255 24.41 8.34 -0.11
N ALA A 256 24.61 9.16 0.90
CA ALA A 256 25.38 8.82 2.10
C ALA A 256 24.77 7.61 2.85
N LEU A 257 23.43 7.59 2.98
CA LEU A 257 22.72 6.46 3.59
C LEU A 257 22.92 5.17 2.79
N GLN A 258 22.76 5.23 1.46
CA GLN A 258 22.98 4.07 0.59
C GLN A 258 24.43 3.59 0.63
N HIS A 259 25.38 4.51 0.66
CA HIS A 259 26.82 4.20 0.79
C HIS A 259 27.10 3.47 2.11
N ALA A 260 26.58 3.99 3.23
CA ALA A 260 26.71 3.35 4.54
C ALA A 260 26.10 1.94 4.56
N CYS A 261 24.91 1.76 3.99
CA CYS A 261 24.27 0.45 3.87
C CYS A 261 25.13 -0.55 3.08
N ASN A 262 25.73 -0.12 1.98
CA ASN A 262 26.58 -0.98 1.14
C ASN A 262 27.86 -1.41 1.91
N LEU A 263 28.50 -0.49 2.63
CA LEU A 263 29.68 -0.78 3.43
C LEU A 263 29.36 -1.70 4.61
N LEU A 264 28.25 -1.47 5.30
CA LEU A 264 27.81 -2.33 6.41
C LEU A 264 27.47 -3.74 5.94
N ASP A 265 26.88 -3.88 4.77
CA ASP A 265 26.54 -5.18 4.21
C ASP A 265 27.80 -5.95 3.80
N ALA A 266 28.78 -5.29 3.18
CA ALA A 266 30.09 -5.86 2.90
C ALA A 266 30.86 -6.25 4.19
N ALA A 267 30.73 -5.46 5.25
CA ALA A 267 31.37 -5.71 6.55
C ALA A 267 30.67 -6.77 7.40
N ARG A 268 29.44 -7.19 7.05
CA ARG A 268 28.63 -8.15 7.85
C ARG A 268 29.34 -9.48 8.19
N PRO A 269 30.07 -10.14 7.28
CA PRO A 269 30.83 -11.35 7.62
C PRO A 269 31.92 -11.07 8.65
N LEU A 270 32.59 -9.90 8.56
CA LEU A 270 33.64 -9.49 9.47
C LEU A 270 33.10 -9.13 10.86
N GLN A 271 31.91 -8.51 10.91
CA GLN A 271 31.20 -8.27 12.18
C GLN A 271 30.86 -9.59 12.89
N LYS A 272 30.41 -10.61 12.14
CA LYS A 272 30.17 -11.96 12.68
C LYS A 272 31.46 -12.57 13.21
N LYS A 273 32.57 -12.44 12.47
CA LYS A 273 33.90 -12.94 12.87
C LYS A 273 34.38 -12.28 14.17
N LEU A 274 34.26 -10.96 14.28
CA LEU A 274 34.53 -10.16 15.45
C LEU A 274 33.69 -10.60 16.66
N HIS A 275 32.38 -10.74 16.45
CA HIS A 275 31.43 -11.18 17.48
C HIS A 275 31.79 -12.59 18.02
N MET A 276 32.16 -13.51 17.14
CA MET A 276 32.61 -14.86 17.55
C MET A 276 33.92 -14.80 18.35
N GLY A 277 34.86 -13.93 17.96
CA GLY A 277 36.11 -13.72 18.71
C GLY A 277 35.86 -13.15 20.12
N LEU A 278 34.91 -12.21 20.24
CA LEU A 278 34.49 -11.71 21.56
C LEU A 278 33.81 -12.80 22.40
N LYS A 279 32.91 -13.57 21.81
CA LYS A 279 32.16 -14.64 22.48
C LYS A 279 33.08 -15.78 22.95
N SER A 280 34.13 -16.09 22.20
CA SER A 280 35.11 -17.11 22.54
C SER A 280 36.19 -16.63 23.55
N GLY A 281 36.21 -15.34 23.88
CA GLY A 281 37.20 -14.73 24.73
C GLY A 281 38.58 -14.52 24.06
N GLN A 282 38.70 -14.74 22.77
CA GLN A 282 39.90 -14.45 21.98
C GLN A 282 40.17 -12.97 21.86
N VAL A 283 39.10 -12.18 21.78
CA VAL A 283 39.15 -10.71 21.70
C VAL A 283 38.69 -10.15 23.04
N LYS A 284 39.47 -9.23 23.60
CA LYS A 284 39.11 -8.52 24.84
C LYS A 284 37.97 -7.52 24.54
N PRO A 285 36.93 -7.46 25.39
CA PRO A 285 35.91 -6.44 25.26
C PRO A 285 36.51 -5.03 25.35
N ALA A 286 36.15 -4.17 24.41
CA ALA A 286 36.52 -2.76 24.37
C ALA A 286 35.38 -1.92 23.85
N VAL A 287 35.41 -0.60 24.07
CA VAL A 287 34.35 0.32 23.66
C VAL A 287 34.70 0.94 22.29
N GLY A 288 33.69 1.05 21.41
CA GLY A 288 33.84 1.72 20.11
C GLY A 288 34.83 1.01 19.19
N GLU A 289 35.70 1.77 18.56
CA GLU A 289 36.69 1.27 17.59
C GLU A 289 37.80 0.46 18.21
N HIS A 290 38.07 0.65 19.52
CA HIS A 290 39.10 -0.12 20.25
C HIS A 290 38.85 -1.64 20.25
N VAL A 291 37.63 -2.08 20.03
CA VAL A 291 37.33 -3.52 19.87
C VAL A 291 37.92 -4.07 18.57
N ILE A 292 38.01 -3.25 17.52
CA ILE A 292 38.63 -3.61 16.24
C ILE A 292 40.15 -3.74 16.43
N ASP A 293 40.75 -2.81 17.17
CA ASP A 293 42.17 -2.84 17.50
C ASP A 293 42.53 -4.08 18.33
N ALA A 294 41.73 -4.38 19.35
CA ALA A 294 41.90 -5.59 20.16
C ALA A 294 41.78 -6.89 19.35
N ALA A 295 40.89 -6.91 18.34
CA ALA A 295 40.73 -8.06 17.45
C ALA A 295 41.90 -8.19 16.45
N LEU A 296 42.49 -7.08 16.04
CA LEU A 296 43.68 -7.05 15.20
C LEU A 296 44.90 -7.57 16.00
N GLU A 297 45.10 -7.07 17.22
CA GLU A 297 46.18 -7.54 18.15
C GLU A 297 46.03 -9.03 18.48
N ALA A 298 44.81 -9.51 18.65
CA ALA A 298 44.53 -10.92 18.91
C ALA A 298 44.66 -11.82 17.67
N GLY A 299 44.94 -11.26 16.47
CA GLY A 299 45.04 -12.01 15.21
C GLY A 299 43.72 -12.54 14.69
N VAL A 300 42.61 -12.10 15.25
CA VAL A 300 41.25 -12.47 14.81
C VAL A 300 40.90 -11.75 13.53
N LEU A 301 41.33 -10.51 13.33
CA LEU A 301 41.15 -9.74 12.10
C LEU A 301 42.51 -9.49 11.43
N GLN A 302 42.49 -9.45 10.09
CA GLN A 302 43.62 -8.98 9.29
C GLN A 302 43.58 -7.44 9.15
N PRO A 303 44.70 -6.76 8.84
CA PRO A 303 44.68 -5.29 8.70
C PRO A 303 43.67 -4.73 7.72
N GLY A 304 43.49 -5.38 6.55
CA GLY A 304 42.49 -4.98 5.58
C GLY A 304 41.02 -5.19 6.04
N GLU A 305 40.78 -6.29 6.82
CA GLU A 305 39.49 -6.57 7.43
C GLU A 305 39.12 -5.51 8.49
N ALA A 306 40.12 -5.14 9.33
CA ALA A 306 39.97 -4.08 10.32
C ALA A 306 39.64 -2.71 9.65
N GLN A 307 40.30 -2.39 8.54
CA GLN A 307 40.00 -1.15 7.81
C GLN A 307 38.60 -1.15 7.24
N THR A 308 38.12 -2.27 6.64
CA THR A 308 36.76 -2.41 6.16
C THR A 308 35.71 -2.16 7.25
N LEU A 309 35.98 -2.68 8.48
CA LEU A 309 35.09 -2.42 9.63
C LEU A 309 35.09 -0.96 10.06
N ARG A 310 36.28 -0.30 10.06
CA ARG A 310 36.40 1.13 10.41
C ARG A 310 35.67 2.01 9.38
N ASP A 311 35.85 1.73 8.09
CA ASP A 311 35.17 2.49 7.00
C ASP A 311 33.65 2.35 7.11
N ALA A 312 33.15 1.13 7.39
CA ALA A 312 31.73 0.88 7.59
C ALA A 312 31.18 1.62 8.82
N GLU A 313 31.94 1.64 9.93
CA GLU A 313 31.53 2.35 11.15
C GLU A 313 31.58 3.87 10.95
N ALA A 314 32.58 4.40 10.29
CA ALA A 314 32.68 5.83 9.97
C ALA A 314 31.50 6.29 9.08
N ALA A 315 31.17 5.51 8.04
CA ALA A 315 30.02 5.79 7.20
C ALA A 315 28.69 5.68 7.97
N ARG A 316 28.55 4.69 8.85
CA ARG A 316 27.39 4.55 9.72
C ARG A 316 27.21 5.76 10.63
N ARG A 317 28.27 6.19 11.30
CA ARG A 317 28.23 7.38 12.18
C ARG A 317 27.83 8.63 11.41
N LYS A 318 28.44 8.88 10.26
CA LYS A 318 28.09 10.03 9.40
C LYS A 318 26.58 10.15 9.15
N VAL A 319 25.86 9.03 9.11
CA VAL A 319 24.42 9.00 8.80
C VAL A 319 23.53 9.04 10.03
N ILE A 320 23.97 8.43 11.16
CA ILE A 320 23.12 8.28 12.35
C ILE A 320 23.41 9.28 13.45
N ASP A 321 24.58 9.93 13.45
CA ASP A 321 24.91 10.93 14.46
C ASP A 321 23.89 12.08 14.44
N VAL A 322 23.52 12.56 15.62
CA VAL A 322 22.65 13.71 15.79
C VAL A 322 23.39 14.99 15.42
N ASP A 323 22.64 15.97 14.92
CA ASP A 323 23.17 17.31 14.66
C ASP A 323 23.72 17.91 15.96
N ASP A 324 24.96 18.33 15.90
CA ASP A 324 25.66 19.08 16.95
C ASP A 324 26.11 20.42 16.33
N PHE A 325 25.37 21.47 16.63
CA PHE A 325 25.59 22.80 16.09
C PHE A 325 26.36 23.65 17.12
N ASP A 326 27.44 24.24 16.70
CA ASP A 326 28.09 25.24 17.52
C ASP A 326 27.27 26.57 17.61
N LYS A 327 27.69 27.45 18.51
CA LYS A 327 26.97 28.72 18.75
C LYS A 327 27.02 29.66 17.53
N GLU A 328 28.08 29.58 16.75
CA GLU A 328 28.31 30.38 15.55
C GLU A 328 27.36 29.92 14.42
N GLU A 329 27.18 28.63 14.21
CA GLU A 329 26.24 28.06 13.25
C GLU A 329 24.80 28.45 13.59
N LEU A 330 24.41 28.38 14.85
CA LEU A 330 23.07 28.80 15.31
C LEU A 330 22.86 30.33 15.16
N ALA A 331 23.89 31.13 15.35
CA ALA A 331 23.83 32.59 15.18
C ALA A 331 23.70 32.99 13.71
N LEU A 332 24.37 32.29 12.78
CA LEU A 332 24.27 32.52 11.35
C LEU A 332 22.90 32.17 10.79
N ALA A 333 22.22 31.16 11.34
CA ALA A 333 20.86 30.79 10.94
C ALA A 333 19.84 31.92 11.25
N LYS A 334 20.07 32.72 12.28
CA LYS A 334 19.22 33.88 12.63
C LYS A 334 19.38 35.08 11.69
N GLY A 335 20.51 35.16 10.97
CA GLY A 335 20.81 36.29 10.06
C GLY A 335 20.41 36.10 8.60
N LYS A 336 19.96 34.93 8.18
CA LYS A 336 19.62 34.61 6.79
C LYS A 336 18.13 34.56 6.46
N VAL A 337 17.26 34.99 7.36
CA VAL A 337 15.86 35.25 6.99
C VAL A 337 15.78 36.65 6.42
N ARG A 338 16.01 36.78 5.13
CA ARG A 338 15.60 37.92 4.28
C ARG A 338 14.56 37.46 3.29
#